data_6ce104c61e24630f0f0aa3f14453ea5f
#
_entry.id   6ce104c61e24630f0f0aa3f14453ea5f
#
_cell.length_a   1.000
_cell.length_b   1.000
_cell.length_c   1.000
_cell.angle_alpha   90.00
_cell.angle_beta   90.00
_cell.angle_gamma   90.00
#
_symmetry.space_group_name_H-M   'P 1'
#
loop_
_entity.id
_entity.type
_entity.pdbx_description
1 polymer ?
#
loop_
_entity_poly.entity_id
_entity_poly.type
_entity_poly.pdbx_seq_one_letter_code
_entity_poly.pdbx_strand_id
1 'polypeptide(L)'
;VDIAIAFFPTLAFRKNLIMEHIKNYIDQHKDRFLNELLDLLKIPSVSADSAYAADVMKTAEFVKDKLIAAGADKVEVCPTAGYPIVYGEKIISPNLPTVLVYGHYDVQPATPLELWDTPPFEPTIRKTAIHPEGAIFARGSCDDKGQMYMHVKAFELMMQTNTLACNVKFMIEGEEEVGSSNLGIFVKANKERLKADVVLISDTSILANDLPSIDCGLRGLSYVEVEVTGPNRDLHSGV
;
A
#
# COMPACT_ATOMS: atom_id res chain seq x y z
N VAL A 1 -22.81 2.28 54.85
CA VAL A 1 -23.14 2.64 53.44
C VAL A 1 -21.81 2.79 52.71
N ASP A 2 -21.35 1.71 52.06
CA ASP A 2 -20.11 1.73 51.28
C ASP A 2 -20.38 2.45 49.96
N ILE A 3 -19.79 3.65 49.79
CA ILE A 3 -19.77 4.35 48.54
C ILE A 3 -18.67 3.71 47.68
N ALA A 4 -19.05 2.83 46.78
CA ALA A 4 -18.13 2.34 45.75
C ALA A 4 -17.74 3.52 44.82
N ILE A 5 -16.54 4.06 45.03
CA ILE A 5 -15.95 5.05 44.10
C ILE A 5 -15.64 4.30 42.81
N ALA A 6 -16.50 4.49 41.81
CA ALA A 6 -16.22 4.02 40.47
C ALA A 6 -14.98 4.76 39.91
N PHE A 7 -13.85 4.08 39.87
CA PHE A 7 -12.62 4.57 39.25
C PHE A 7 -12.84 4.65 37.74
N PHE A 8 -13.19 5.82 37.22
CA PHE A 8 -13.15 6.07 35.78
C PHE A 8 -11.68 6.29 35.38
N PRO A 9 -11.08 5.37 34.63
CA PRO A 9 -9.69 5.56 34.18
C PRO A 9 -9.57 6.84 33.36
N THR A 10 -8.53 7.63 33.67
CA THR A 10 -8.23 8.85 32.91
C THR A 10 -8.02 8.53 31.43
N LEU A 11 -8.23 9.52 30.54
CA LEU A 11 -8.04 9.37 29.10
C LEU A 11 -6.63 8.84 28.76
N ALA A 12 -5.60 9.27 29.49
CA ALA A 12 -4.22 8.79 29.36
C ALA A 12 -4.09 7.30 29.72
N PHE A 13 -4.74 6.83 30.78
CA PHE A 13 -4.72 5.43 31.17
C PHE A 13 -5.40 4.54 30.12
N ARG A 14 -6.53 4.98 29.57
CA ARG A 14 -7.23 4.27 28.48
C ARG A 14 -6.37 4.20 27.22
N LYS A 15 -5.68 5.29 26.83
CA LYS A 15 -4.75 5.29 25.68
C LYS A 15 -3.59 4.31 25.89
N ASN A 16 -2.98 4.28 27.08
CA ASN A 16 -1.90 3.36 27.36
C ASN A 16 -2.35 1.90 27.30
N LEU A 17 -3.53 1.58 27.82
CA LEU A 17 -4.09 0.21 27.76
C LEU A 17 -4.38 -0.23 26.33
N ILE A 18 -4.92 0.66 25.49
CA ILE A 18 -5.16 0.39 24.06
C ILE A 18 -3.83 0.15 23.35
N MET A 19 -2.82 0.99 23.57
CA MET A 19 -1.51 0.84 22.93
C MET A 19 -0.79 -0.43 23.35
N GLU A 20 -0.92 -0.84 24.61
CA GLU A 20 -0.36 -2.11 25.08
C GLU A 20 -1.06 -3.31 24.42
N HIS A 21 -2.38 -3.27 24.28
CA HIS A 21 -3.14 -4.30 23.59
C HIS A 21 -2.76 -4.41 22.10
N ILE A 22 -2.57 -3.26 21.43
CA ILE A 22 -2.10 -3.21 20.05
C ILE A 22 -0.71 -3.82 19.90
N LYS A 23 0.24 -3.45 20.77
CA LYS A 23 1.60 -4.01 20.77
C LYS A 23 1.61 -5.50 20.97
N ASN A 24 0.85 -6.00 21.96
CA ASN A 24 0.73 -7.43 22.23
C ASN A 24 0.17 -8.19 21.01
N TYR A 25 -0.82 -7.64 20.32
CA TYR A 25 -1.36 -8.25 19.11
C TYR A 25 -0.30 -8.31 18.00
N ILE A 26 0.44 -7.22 17.77
CA ILE A 26 1.53 -7.19 16.79
C ILE A 26 2.59 -8.25 17.13
N ASP A 27 3.04 -8.32 18.38
CA ASP A 27 4.08 -9.27 18.81
C ASP A 27 3.65 -10.74 18.63
N GLN A 28 2.36 -11.03 18.82
CA GLN A 28 1.80 -12.36 18.61
C GLN A 28 1.66 -12.75 17.13
N HIS A 29 1.52 -11.76 16.23
CA HIS A 29 1.20 -11.99 14.81
C HIS A 29 2.25 -11.49 13.82
N LYS A 30 3.34 -10.86 14.27
CA LYS A 30 4.37 -10.28 13.40
C LYS A 30 4.96 -11.25 12.37
N ASP A 31 5.20 -12.49 12.76
CA ASP A 31 5.76 -13.50 11.86
C ASP A 31 4.75 -13.86 10.74
N ARG A 32 3.47 -13.96 11.08
CA ARG A 32 2.39 -14.17 10.09
C ARG A 32 2.29 -12.97 9.15
N PHE A 33 2.28 -11.75 9.69
CA PHE A 33 2.22 -10.52 8.89
C PHE A 33 3.39 -10.42 7.92
N LEU A 34 4.60 -10.72 8.41
CA LEU A 34 5.79 -10.76 7.59
C LEU A 34 5.68 -11.80 6.48
N ASN A 35 5.32 -13.04 6.80
CA ASN A 35 5.20 -14.11 5.81
C ASN A 35 4.15 -13.79 4.74
N GLU A 36 3.02 -13.20 5.10
CA GLU A 36 2.00 -12.78 4.15
C GLU A 36 2.49 -11.66 3.22
N LEU A 37 3.29 -10.71 3.73
CA LEU A 37 3.94 -9.70 2.90
C LEU A 37 4.96 -10.35 1.95
N LEU A 38 5.79 -11.27 2.44
CA LEU A 38 6.75 -11.99 1.59
C LEU A 38 6.03 -12.77 0.48
N ASP A 39 4.87 -13.38 0.76
CA ASP A 39 4.07 -14.07 -0.26
C ASP A 39 3.50 -13.10 -1.31
N LEU A 40 3.07 -11.90 -0.91
CA LEU A 40 2.66 -10.84 -1.83
C LEU A 40 3.80 -10.37 -2.73
N LEU A 41 5.01 -10.23 -2.18
CA LEU A 41 6.20 -9.78 -2.91
C LEU A 41 6.72 -10.81 -3.93
N LYS A 42 6.41 -12.09 -3.74
CA LYS A 42 6.75 -13.16 -4.71
C LYS A 42 5.93 -13.08 -6.01
N ILE A 43 4.82 -12.37 -6.03
CA ILE A 43 3.98 -12.27 -7.23
C ILE A 43 4.53 -11.13 -8.10
N PRO A 44 5.02 -11.40 -9.32
CA PRO A 44 5.64 -10.38 -10.17
C PRO A 44 4.57 -9.58 -10.93
N SER A 45 3.84 -8.72 -10.24
CA SER A 45 2.76 -7.91 -10.80
C SER A 45 3.26 -6.72 -11.62
N VAL A 46 4.08 -6.97 -12.63
CA VAL A 46 4.65 -5.96 -13.52
C VAL A 46 3.59 -5.50 -14.52
N SER A 47 3.02 -4.31 -14.31
CA SER A 47 1.93 -3.78 -15.14
C SER A 47 2.38 -3.36 -16.55
N ALA A 48 3.64 -2.97 -16.71
CA ALA A 48 4.19 -2.50 -17.97
C ALA A 48 4.45 -3.62 -19.00
N ASP A 49 4.39 -4.91 -18.60
CA ASP A 49 4.66 -6.04 -19.48
C ASP A 49 3.50 -7.04 -19.47
N SER A 50 2.88 -7.23 -20.63
CA SER A 50 1.75 -8.14 -20.80
C SER A 50 2.06 -9.61 -20.46
N ALA A 51 3.33 -10.03 -20.44
CA ALA A 51 3.74 -11.35 -19.99
C ALA A 51 3.37 -11.61 -18.51
N TYR A 52 3.25 -10.56 -17.72
CA TYR A 52 2.87 -10.62 -16.29
C TYR A 52 1.40 -10.32 -16.02
N ALA A 53 0.57 -10.19 -17.07
CA ALA A 53 -0.85 -9.82 -16.89
C ALA A 53 -1.59 -10.77 -15.93
N ALA A 54 -1.30 -12.07 -15.99
CA ALA A 54 -1.88 -13.05 -15.08
C ALA A 54 -1.45 -12.84 -13.62
N ASP A 55 -0.22 -12.41 -13.40
CA ASP A 55 0.30 -12.14 -12.06
C ASP A 55 -0.27 -10.83 -11.49
N VAL A 56 -0.50 -9.82 -12.33
CA VAL A 56 -1.21 -8.59 -11.93
C VAL A 56 -2.62 -8.95 -11.46
N MET A 57 -3.36 -9.76 -12.22
CA MET A 57 -4.70 -10.25 -11.84
C MET A 57 -4.67 -11.09 -10.55
N LYS A 58 -3.69 -11.99 -10.42
CA LYS A 58 -3.48 -12.79 -9.20
C LYS A 58 -3.21 -11.92 -7.98
N THR A 59 -2.49 -10.81 -8.15
CA THR A 59 -2.21 -9.87 -7.05
C THR A 59 -3.49 -9.15 -6.61
N ALA A 60 -4.36 -8.76 -7.55
CA ALA A 60 -5.67 -8.17 -7.20
C ALA A 60 -6.52 -9.14 -6.36
N GLU A 61 -6.59 -10.42 -6.75
CA GLU A 61 -7.31 -11.45 -5.97
C GLU A 61 -6.65 -11.67 -4.60
N PHE A 62 -5.32 -11.68 -4.50
CA PHE A 62 -4.61 -11.77 -3.22
C PHE A 62 -5.00 -10.61 -2.29
N VAL A 63 -4.98 -9.37 -2.77
CA VAL A 63 -5.35 -8.19 -1.99
C VAL A 63 -6.80 -8.29 -1.53
N LYS A 64 -7.72 -8.67 -2.42
CA LYS A 64 -9.12 -8.91 -2.10
C LYS A 64 -9.27 -9.91 -0.95
N ASP A 65 -8.63 -11.07 -1.07
CA ASP A 65 -8.73 -12.12 -0.06
C ASP A 65 -8.18 -11.66 1.30
N LYS A 66 -7.11 -10.86 1.31
CA LYS A 66 -6.54 -10.28 2.53
C LYS A 66 -7.43 -9.22 3.16
N LEU A 67 -8.14 -8.41 2.38
CA LEU A 67 -9.13 -7.47 2.90
C LEU A 67 -10.34 -8.18 3.50
N ILE A 68 -10.83 -9.27 2.87
CA ILE A 68 -11.90 -10.11 3.43
C ILE A 68 -11.44 -10.72 4.76
N ALA A 69 -10.26 -11.33 4.78
CA ALA A 69 -9.70 -11.93 5.99
C ALA A 69 -9.47 -10.93 7.13
N ALA A 70 -9.15 -9.68 6.79
CA ALA A 70 -9.00 -8.58 7.73
C ALA A 70 -10.32 -8.09 8.33
N GLY A 71 -11.48 -8.46 7.75
CA GLY A 71 -12.81 -8.14 8.27
C GLY A 71 -13.56 -7.04 7.53
N ALA A 72 -13.20 -6.74 6.27
CA ALA A 72 -14.01 -5.88 5.41
C ALA A 72 -15.36 -6.52 5.10
N ASP A 73 -16.43 -5.72 5.12
CA ASP A 73 -17.81 -6.23 4.89
C ASP A 73 -18.08 -6.48 3.41
N LYS A 74 -17.46 -5.68 2.55
CA LYS A 74 -17.63 -5.75 1.11
C LYS A 74 -16.29 -5.57 0.43
N VAL A 75 -15.89 -6.52 -0.42
CA VAL A 75 -14.67 -6.44 -1.22
C VAL A 75 -14.96 -6.90 -2.64
N GLU A 76 -14.53 -6.12 -3.62
CA GLU A 76 -14.74 -6.36 -5.05
C GLU A 76 -13.46 -6.12 -5.84
N VAL A 77 -13.17 -6.98 -6.81
CA VAL A 77 -12.22 -6.71 -7.88
C VAL A 77 -13.01 -6.07 -9.02
N CYS A 78 -12.89 -4.75 -9.12
CA CYS A 78 -13.65 -3.95 -10.08
C CYS A 78 -12.93 -3.89 -11.42
N PRO A 79 -13.52 -4.41 -12.51
CA PRO A 79 -12.87 -4.37 -13.82
C PRO A 79 -12.72 -2.94 -14.35
N THR A 80 -11.64 -2.72 -15.08
CA THR A 80 -11.39 -1.50 -15.87
C THR A 80 -11.10 -1.89 -17.31
N ALA A 81 -10.76 -0.93 -18.17
CA ALA A 81 -10.27 -1.24 -19.52
C ALA A 81 -8.83 -1.81 -19.52
N GLY A 82 -8.11 -1.66 -18.39
CA GLY A 82 -6.80 -2.24 -18.12
C GLY A 82 -6.83 -3.20 -16.94
N TYR A 83 -5.94 -2.98 -15.96
CA TYR A 83 -5.93 -3.80 -14.76
C TYR A 83 -7.00 -3.35 -13.75
N PRO A 84 -7.58 -4.27 -12.97
CA PRO A 84 -8.69 -3.97 -12.09
C PRO A 84 -8.28 -3.14 -10.88
N ILE A 85 -9.28 -2.49 -10.28
CA ILE A 85 -9.15 -1.82 -8.99
C ILE A 85 -9.79 -2.69 -7.92
N VAL A 86 -9.07 -2.97 -6.83
CA VAL A 86 -9.62 -3.65 -5.67
C VAL A 86 -10.27 -2.61 -4.77
N TYR A 87 -11.58 -2.73 -4.62
CA TYR A 87 -12.34 -1.92 -3.67
C TYR A 87 -12.70 -2.75 -2.44
N GLY A 88 -12.54 -2.17 -1.25
CA GLY A 88 -12.98 -2.76 0.00
C GLY A 88 -13.65 -1.73 0.90
N GLU A 89 -14.59 -2.14 1.77
CA GLU A 89 -15.17 -1.23 2.76
C GLU A 89 -15.54 -1.93 4.07
N LYS A 90 -15.41 -1.17 5.16
CA LYS A 90 -15.98 -1.43 6.48
C LYS A 90 -16.68 -0.18 6.96
N ILE A 91 -18.01 -0.23 7.02
CA ILE A 91 -18.84 0.88 7.49
C ILE A 91 -19.38 0.52 8.87
N ILE A 92 -18.87 1.20 9.89
CA ILE A 92 -19.30 1.01 11.28
C ILE A 92 -20.55 1.81 11.58
N SER A 93 -20.57 3.09 11.16
CA SER A 93 -21.68 4.00 11.40
C SER A 93 -21.65 5.17 10.40
N PRO A 94 -22.81 5.62 9.90
CA PRO A 94 -22.87 6.80 9.03
C PRO A 94 -22.45 8.10 9.73
N ASN A 95 -22.38 8.10 11.06
CA ASN A 95 -22.01 9.29 11.86
C ASN A 95 -20.50 9.36 12.17
N LEU A 96 -19.74 8.33 11.77
CA LEU A 96 -18.29 8.33 11.94
C LEU A 96 -17.59 8.84 10.68
N PRO A 97 -16.43 9.49 10.82
CA PRO A 97 -15.63 9.88 9.66
C PRO A 97 -15.22 8.65 8.85
N THR A 98 -15.07 8.86 7.54
CA THR A 98 -14.65 7.82 6.60
C THR A 98 -13.27 8.13 6.07
N VAL A 99 -12.37 7.16 6.18
CA VAL A 99 -11.03 7.19 5.60
C VAL A 99 -11.01 6.33 4.35
N LEU A 100 -10.55 6.88 3.23
CA LEU A 100 -10.27 6.15 2.01
C LEU A 100 -8.76 5.90 1.94
N VAL A 101 -8.36 4.65 2.02
CA VAL A 101 -6.98 4.21 1.82
C VAL A 101 -6.77 3.99 0.32
N TYR A 102 -5.77 4.67 -0.23
CA TYR A 102 -5.29 4.46 -1.58
C TYR A 102 -3.89 3.85 -1.56
N GLY A 103 -3.61 3.01 -2.54
CA GLY A 103 -2.31 2.43 -2.83
C GLY A 103 -2.36 1.66 -4.15
N HIS A 104 -1.25 1.05 -4.53
CA HIS A 104 -1.19 0.23 -5.73
C HIS A 104 -0.55 -1.13 -5.47
N TYR A 105 -0.88 -2.11 -6.30
CA TYR A 105 -0.39 -3.47 -6.18
C TYR A 105 0.50 -3.91 -7.36
N ASP A 106 0.58 -3.10 -8.41
CA ASP A 106 1.51 -3.31 -9.50
C ASP A 106 2.91 -2.81 -9.15
N VAL A 107 3.88 -3.16 -9.95
CA VAL A 107 5.29 -2.83 -9.74
C VAL A 107 6.00 -2.55 -11.06
N GLN A 108 7.06 -1.75 -11.01
CA GLN A 108 7.98 -1.52 -12.13
C GLN A 108 8.69 -2.80 -12.57
N PRO A 109 9.10 -2.91 -13.85
CA PRO A 109 10.03 -3.93 -14.29
C PRO A 109 11.30 -3.96 -13.45
N ALA A 110 11.85 -5.16 -13.26
CA ALA A 110 13.06 -5.34 -12.45
C ALA A 110 14.35 -5.33 -13.27
N THR A 111 14.31 -4.86 -14.50
CA THR A 111 15.47 -4.74 -15.39
C THR A 111 16.35 -3.54 -15.03
N PRO A 112 17.68 -3.63 -15.16
CA PRO A 112 18.44 -4.82 -15.58
C PRO A 112 18.64 -5.81 -14.42
N LEU A 113 18.39 -7.10 -14.67
CA LEU A 113 18.41 -8.15 -13.62
C LEU A 113 19.79 -8.38 -13.03
N GLU A 114 20.85 -8.13 -13.79
CA GLU A 114 22.25 -8.29 -13.36
C GLU A 114 22.68 -7.31 -12.25
N LEU A 115 21.92 -6.27 -11.99
CA LEU A 115 22.19 -5.34 -10.90
C LEU A 115 21.54 -5.74 -9.56
N TRP A 116 20.74 -6.81 -9.57
CA TRP A 116 20.16 -7.32 -8.34
C TRP A 116 21.07 -8.31 -7.64
N ASP A 117 21.34 -8.09 -6.34
CA ASP A 117 22.08 -9.04 -5.51
C ASP A 117 21.34 -10.36 -5.29
N THR A 118 20.01 -10.31 -5.33
CA THR A 118 19.11 -11.46 -5.19
C THR A 118 17.95 -11.31 -6.19
N PRO A 119 17.34 -12.43 -6.65
CA PRO A 119 16.23 -12.32 -7.59
C PRO A 119 15.11 -11.38 -7.07
N PRO A 120 14.62 -10.44 -7.88
CA PRO A 120 13.73 -9.35 -7.43
C PRO A 120 12.38 -9.83 -6.87
N PHE A 121 11.91 -11.02 -7.24
CA PHE A 121 10.67 -11.63 -6.76
C PHE A 121 10.90 -12.83 -5.83
N GLU A 122 12.12 -12.94 -5.29
CA GLU A 122 12.49 -13.86 -4.21
C GLU A 122 12.87 -13.03 -2.98
N PRO A 123 11.88 -12.53 -2.21
CA PRO A 123 12.14 -11.58 -1.13
C PRO A 123 13.11 -12.17 -0.09
N THR A 124 14.14 -11.42 0.24
CA THR A 124 15.15 -11.79 1.22
C THR A 124 15.25 -10.76 2.31
N ILE A 125 15.50 -11.21 3.55
CA ILE A 125 15.73 -10.32 4.68
C ILE A 125 17.22 -10.30 4.96
N ARG A 126 17.84 -9.11 4.87
CA ARG A 126 19.26 -8.92 5.08
C ARG A 126 19.54 -7.78 6.04
N LYS A 127 20.54 -7.95 6.90
CA LYS A 127 21.08 -6.87 7.73
C LYS A 127 22.12 -6.09 6.92
N THR A 128 22.09 -4.78 7.05
CA THR A 128 23.05 -3.87 6.43
C THR A 128 23.54 -2.85 7.45
N ALA A 129 24.53 -2.04 7.08
CA ALA A 129 24.98 -0.94 7.93
C ALA A 129 23.88 0.09 8.21
N ILE A 130 22.96 0.29 7.24
CA ILE A 130 21.82 1.22 7.38
C ILE A 130 20.66 0.56 8.13
N HIS A 131 20.49 -0.76 7.96
CA HIS A 131 19.38 -1.53 8.54
C HIS A 131 19.94 -2.69 9.40
N PRO A 132 20.48 -2.41 10.60
CA PRO A 132 21.11 -3.42 11.45
C PRO A 132 20.11 -4.49 11.95
N GLU A 133 18.84 -4.17 12.05
CA GLU A 133 17.78 -5.13 12.43
C GLU A 133 17.29 -5.97 11.24
N GLY A 134 17.66 -5.58 10.03
CA GLY A 134 17.25 -6.21 8.78
C GLY A 134 16.26 -5.39 7.98
N ALA A 135 16.31 -5.57 6.65
CA ALA A 135 15.35 -5.03 5.71
C ALA A 135 14.95 -6.07 4.68
N ILE A 136 13.76 -5.95 4.11
CA ILE A 136 13.25 -6.80 3.04
C ILE A 136 13.78 -6.25 1.71
N PHE A 137 14.48 -7.10 0.96
CA PHE A 137 14.97 -6.79 -0.38
C PHE A 137 14.14 -7.56 -1.40
N ALA A 138 13.30 -6.83 -2.14
CA ALA A 138 12.50 -7.34 -3.25
C ALA A 138 11.92 -6.17 -4.06
N ARG A 139 11.52 -6.39 -5.32
CA ARG A 139 10.71 -5.45 -6.08
C ARG A 139 9.35 -5.28 -5.40
N GLY A 140 8.88 -4.02 -5.24
CA GLY A 140 7.61 -3.69 -4.59
C GLY A 140 7.67 -3.65 -3.05
N SER A 141 8.82 -3.91 -2.42
CA SER A 141 8.92 -3.90 -0.94
C SER A 141 8.75 -2.51 -0.33
N CYS A 142 9.07 -1.45 -1.06
CA CYS A 142 8.95 -0.05 -0.64
C CYS A 142 8.26 0.86 -1.67
N ASP A 143 7.60 0.24 -2.68
CA ASP A 143 6.86 0.90 -3.75
C ASP A 143 5.94 -0.12 -4.44
N ASP A 144 4.65 -0.20 -4.15
CA ASP A 144 3.95 0.28 -2.95
C ASP A 144 3.37 -0.90 -2.13
N LYS A 145 3.66 -2.17 -2.55
CA LYS A 145 3.11 -3.36 -1.88
C LYS A 145 3.38 -3.37 -0.38
N GLY A 146 4.57 -2.93 0.06
CA GLY A 146 4.91 -2.85 1.48
C GLY A 146 4.01 -1.87 2.23
N GLN A 147 3.88 -0.64 1.74
CA GLN A 147 3.09 0.42 2.36
C GLN A 147 1.59 0.12 2.26
N MET A 148 1.11 -0.28 1.09
CA MET A 148 -0.28 -0.68 0.90
C MET A 148 -0.67 -1.82 1.84
N TYR A 149 0.17 -2.84 1.95
CA TYR A 149 -0.11 -3.99 2.81
C TYR A 149 -0.05 -3.67 4.31
N MET A 150 0.77 -2.69 4.70
CA MET A 150 0.77 -2.16 6.06
C MET A 150 -0.61 -1.63 6.46
N HIS A 151 -1.34 -0.95 5.56
CA HIS A 151 -2.70 -0.50 5.84
C HIS A 151 -3.69 -1.65 5.99
N VAL A 152 -3.56 -2.72 5.19
CA VAL A 152 -4.39 -3.93 5.34
C VAL A 152 -4.17 -4.55 6.72
N LYS A 153 -2.91 -4.63 7.19
CA LYS A 153 -2.59 -5.18 8.53
C LYS A 153 -2.99 -4.26 9.67
N ALA A 154 -2.88 -2.94 9.50
CA ALA A 154 -3.39 -1.98 10.48
C ALA A 154 -4.92 -2.08 10.61
N PHE A 155 -5.63 -2.23 9.51
CA PHE A 155 -7.07 -2.47 9.51
C PHE A 155 -7.43 -3.79 10.22
N GLU A 156 -6.77 -4.90 9.86
CA GLU A 156 -6.95 -6.20 10.53
C GLU A 156 -6.75 -6.08 12.05
N LEU A 157 -5.65 -5.46 12.46
CA LEU A 157 -5.32 -5.24 13.86
C LEU A 157 -6.43 -4.46 14.58
N MET A 158 -6.90 -3.35 14.01
CA MET A 158 -7.96 -2.54 14.60
C MET A 158 -9.29 -3.30 14.70
N MET A 159 -9.60 -4.15 13.72
CA MET A 159 -10.76 -5.03 13.77
C MET A 159 -10.64 -6.07 14.88
N GLN A 160 -9.50 -6.77 14.99
CA GLN A 160 -9.27 -7.83 15.95
C GLN A 160 -9.16 -7.33 17.41
N THR A 161 -8.67 -6.12 17.58
CA THR A 161 -8.55 -5.48 18.90
C THR A 161 -9.78 -4.63 19.28
N ASN A 162 -10.77 -4.55 18.39
CA ASN A 162 -11.97 -3.71 18.54
C ASN A 162 -11.63 -2.24 18.84
N THR A 163 -10.63 -1.71 18.11
CA THR A 163 -10.15 -0.32 18.26
C THR A 163 -10.44 0.55 17.04
N LEU A 164 -11.07 0.00 16.00
CA LEU A 164 -11.44 0.76 14.82
C LEU A 164 -12.50 1.82 15.16
N ALA A 165 -12.14 3.09 15.02
CA ALA A 165 -12.97 4.24 15.42
C ALA A 165 -13.51 5.07 14.24
N CYS A 166 -13.36 4.59 13.01
CA CYS A 166 -13.83 5.26 11.79
C CYS A 166 -14.33 4.24 10.77
N ASN A 167 -15.06 4.71 9.77
CA ASN A 167 -15.33 3.91 8.58
C ASN A 167 -14.06 3.86 7.72
N VAL A 168 -13.80 2.73 7.08
CA VAL A 168 -12.62 2.57 6.20
C VAL A 168 -13.08 2.07 4.85
N LYS A 169 -12.54 2.69 3.81
CA LYS A 169 -12.63 2.23 2.43
C LYS A 169 -11.22 2.01 1.87
N PHE A 170 -11.10 1.08 0.96
CA PHE A 170 -9.86 0.80 0.22
C PHE A 170 -10.12 0.97 -1.26
N MET A 171 -9.20 1.59 -1.97
CA MET A 171 -9.13 1.69 -3.41
C MET A 171 -7.69 1.43 -3.83
N ILE A 172 -7.41 0.18 -4.25
CA ILE A 172 -6.05 -0.27 -4.56
C ILE A 172 -5.99 -0.59 -6.04
N GLU A 173 -5.17 0.14 -6.81
CA GLU A 173 -5.08 0.00 -8.26
C GLU A 173 -3.92 -0.89 -8.73
N GLY A 174 -3.93 -1.27 -10.00
CA GLY A 174 -2.92 -2.10 -10.64
C GLY A 174 -2.29 -1.48 -11.88
N GLU A 175 -2.34 -0.15 -12.02
CA GLU A 175 -1.82 0.60 -13.18
C GLU A 175 -1.05 1.87 -12.78
N GLU A 176 -0.66 2.02 -11.51
CA GLU A 176 0.05 3.22 -11.04
C GLU A 176 1.35 3.41 -11.83
N GLU A 177 2.12 2.37 -11.95
CA GLU A 177 3.44 2.33 -12.58
C GLU A 177 3.42 2.50 -14.11
N VAL A 178 2.22 2.57 -14.70
CA VAL A 178 1.99 2.86 -16.12
C VAL A 178 1.09 4.09 -16.34
N GLY A 179 0.94 4.92 -15.29
CA GLY A 179 0.29 6.23 -15.34
C GLY A 179 -1.21 6.24 -15.09
N SER A 180 -1.78 5.22 -14.43
CA SER A 180 -3.15 5.19 -13.89
C SER A 180 -4.25 5.59 -14.89
N SER A 181 -4.15 5.15 -16.14
CA SER A 181 -5.04 5.61 -17.22
C SER A 181 -6.53 5.39 -16.93
N ASN A 182 -6.86 4.34 -16.17
CA ASN A 182 -8.23 3.98 -15.83
C ASN A 182 -8.70 4.50 -14.46
N LEU A 183 -7.81 4.95 -13.59
CA LEU A 183 -8.14 5.44 -12.25
C LEU A 183 -9.13 6.61 -12.29
N GLY A 184 -8.84 7.62 -13.11
CA GLY A 184 -9.71 8.79 -13.23
C GLY A 184 -11.11 8.46 -13.75
N ILE A 185 -11.23 7.48 -14.63
CA ILE A 185 -12.51 6.97 -15.15
C ILE A 185 -13.28 6.26 -14.02
N PHE A 186 -12.60 5.37 -13.30
CA PHE A 186 -13.17 4.63 -12.17
C PHE A 186 -13.66 5.58 -11.07
N VAL A 187 -12.85 6.55 -10.67
CA VAL A 187 -13.20 7.53 -9.62
C VAL A 187 -14.44 8.33 -10.03
N LYS A 188 -14.50 8.80 -11.27
CA LYS A 188 -15.69 9.54 -11.77
C LYS A 188 -16.96 8.70 -11.75
N ALA A 189 -16.88 7.43 -12.16
CA ALA A 189 -18.00 6.50 -12.20
C ALA A 189 -18.45 6.07 -10.78
N ASN A 190 -17.55 6.07 -9.79
CA ASN A 190 -17.80 5.60 -8.44
C ASN A 190 -17.75 6.71 -7.37
N LYS A 191 -17.98 7.97 -7.76
CA LYS A 191 -17.81 9.15 -6.89
C LYS A 191 -18.52 9.02 -5.56
N GLU A 192 -19.80 8.61 -5.56
CA GLU A 192 -20.57 8.46 -4.31
C GLU A 192 -20.07 7.29 -3.45
N ARG A 193 -19.67 6.18 -4.10
CA ARG A 193 -19.11 5.01 -3.42
C ARG A 193 -17.76 5.33 -2.74
N LEU A 194 -16.94 6.16 -3.38
CA LEU A 194 -15.62 6.55 -2.90
C LEU A 194 -15.63 7.76 -1.96
N LYS A 195 -16.79 8.38 -1.72
CA LYS A 195 -16.89 9.54 -0.84
C LYS A 195 -16.28 9.24 0.53
N ALA A 196 -15.37 10.11 0.97
CA ALA A 196 -14.63 9.99 2.22
C ALA A 196 -14.32 11.39 2.78
N ASP A 197 -14.00 11.48 4.06
CA ASP A 197 -13.60 12.72 4.73
C ASP A 197 -12.08 12.92 4.61
N VAL A 198 -11.32 11.82 4.55
CA VAL A 198 -9.86 11.83 4.44
C VAL A 198 -9.43 10.77 3.43
N VAL A 199 -8.45 11.09 2.59
CA VAL A 199 -7.72 10.14 1.75
C VAL A 199 -6.35 9.91 2.38
N LEU A 200 -6.01 8.65 2.62
CA LEU A 200 -4.74 8.21 3.19
C LEU A 200 -3.92 7.52 2.11
N ILE A 201 -2.76 8.09 1.79
CA ILE A 201 -1.83 7.60 0.78
C ILE A 201 -0.46 7.46 1.47
N SER A 202 0.19 6.31 1.35
CA SER A 202 1.50 6.04 1.94
C SER A 202 2.58 5.66 0.93
N ASP A 203 2.31 5.91 -0.34
CA ASP A 203 3.30 5.77 -1.42
C ASP A 203 4.28 6.94 -1.35
N THR A 204 5.09 6.94 -0.30
CA THR A 204 6.06 7.98 0.05
C THR A 204 7.26 7.37 0.76
N SER A 205 8.38 8.07 0.76
CA SER A 205 9.56 7.68 1.54
C SER A 205 9.51 8.25 2.96
N ILE A 206 10.27 7.63 3.88
CA ILE A 206 10.56 8.20 5.20
C ILE A 206 11.83 9.05 5.16
N LEU A 207 11.94 10.06 6.02
CA LEU A 207 13.12 10.93 6.07
C LEU A 207 14.37 10.20 6.54
N ALA A 208 14.25 9.32 7.53
CA ALA A 208 15.27 8.43 8.04
C ALA A 208 14.62 7.27 8.80
N ASN A 209 15.37 6.19 9.08
CA ASN A 209 14.85 4.99 9.74
C ASN A 209 14.18 5.24 11.11
N ASP A 210 14.61 6.27 11.80
CA ASP A 210 14.13 6.71 13.12
C ASP A 210 13.31 8.01 13.07
N LEU A 211 13.07 8.55 11.88
CA LEU A 211 12.34 9.81 11.68
C LEU A 211 11.16 9.61 10.74
N PRO A 212 10.00 9.16 11.26
CA PRO A 212 8.79 9.04 10.45
C PRO A 212 8.30 10.42 10.00
N SER A 213 7.68 10.46 8.82
CA SER A 213 7.11 11.69 8.25
C SER A 213 5.68 11.46 7.77
N ILE A 214 4.91 12.54 7.72
CA ILE A 214 3.61 12.60 7.07
C ILE A 214 3.68 13.72 6.05
N ASP A 215 3.63 13.38 4.76
CA ASP A 215 3.62 14.36 3.69
C ASP A 215 2.23 14.99 3.58
N CYS A 216 2.17 16.31 3.68
CA CYS A 216 0.91 17.07 3.66
C CYS A 216 0.67 17.79 2.33
N GLY A 217 1.56 17.64 1.36
CA GLY A 217 1.47 18.26 0.05
C GLY A 217 2.51 17.73 -0.92
N LEU A 218 2.23 17.90 -2.19
CA LEU A 218 3.09 17.46 -3.28
C LEU A 218 3.63 18.66 -4.06
N ARG A 219 4.82 18.51 -4.62
CA ARG A 219 5.37 19.49 -5.59
C ARG A 219 4.70 19.28 -6.95
N GLY A 220 4.63 20.35 -7.74
CA GLY A 220 4.28 20.23 -9.15
C GLY A 220 5.34 19.43 -9.91
N LEU A 221 4.90 18.69 -10.93
CA LEU A 221 5.75 17.96 -11.85
C LEU A 221 5.64 18.57 -13.24
N SER A 222 6.80 18.75 -13.91
CA SER A 222 6.88 19.02 -15.35
C SER A 222 7.86 18.01 -15.94
N TYR A 223 7.35 17.12 -16.75
CA TYR A 223 8.14 16.12 -17.47
C TYR A 223 8.25 16.54 -18.92
N VAL A 224 9.47 16.55 -19.47
CA VAL A 224 9.73 16.88 -20.88
C VAL A 224 10.68 15.85 -21.47
N GLU A 225 10.41 15.45 -22.69
CA GLU A 225 11.28 14.64 -23.50
C GLU A 225 11.78 15.49 -24.69
N VAL A 226 13.06 15.44 -24.98
CA VAL A 226 13.66 16.13 -26.11
C VAL A 226 14.31 15.08 -27.03
N GLU A 227 13.70 14.89 -28.19
CA GLU A 227 14.26 14.04 -29.23
C GLU A 227 15.02 14.95 -30.24
N VAL A 228 16.30 14.65 -30.46
CA VAL A 228 17.12 15.34 -31.46
C VAL A 228 17.46 14.36 -32.59
N THR A 229 16.84 14.59 -33.72
CA THR A 229 17.09 13.80 -34.95
C THR A 229 18.09 14.48 -35.79
N GLY A 230 19.24 13.85 -36.00
CA GLY A 230 20.27 14.29 -36.94
C GLY A 230 20.07 13.73 -38.34
N PRO A 231 21.01 14.00 -39.28
CA PRO A 231 20.98 13.40 -40.58
C PRO A 231 21.15 11.86 -40.49
N ASN A 232 20.63 11.15 -41.48
CA ASN A 232 20.66 9.67 -41.52
C ASN A 232 22.03 9.05 -41.88
N ARG A 233 23.08 9.86 -41.85
CA ARG A 233 24.48 9.46 -42.12
C ARG A 233 25.45 10.34 -41.34
N ASP A 234 26.63 9.84 -41.14
CA ASP A 234 27.73 10.63 -40.59
C ASP A 234 28.11 11.76 -41.55
N LEU A 235 28.26 12.94 -41.01
CA LEU A 235 28.69 14.10 -41.72
C LEU A 235 30.07 14.52 -41.23
N HIS A 236 30.89 14.99 -42.18
CA HIS A 236 32.17 15.60 -41.85
C HIS A 236 31.94 16.95 -41.17
N SER A 237 32.69 17.26 -40.12
CA SER A 237 32.55 18.48 -39.31
C SER A 237 32.80 19.80 -40.09
N GLY A 238 33.31 19.73 -41.31
CA GLY A 238 33.59 20.87 -42.18
C GLY A 238 32.68 20.99 -43.41
N VAL A 239 31.52 20.29 -43.42
CA VAL A 239 30.57 20.34 -44.56
C VAL A 239 29.23 20.89 -44.08
#